data_a7d573cc9cafa0cb8773d99bcfe860cc
#
_entry.id   a7d573cc9cafa0cb8773d99bcfe860cc
#
_cell.length_a   1.000
_cell.length_b   1.000
_cell.length_c   1.000
_cell.angle_alpha   90.00
_cell.angle_beta   90.00
_cell.angle_gamma   90.00
#
_symmetry.space_group_name_H-M   'P 1'
#
loop_
_entity.id
_entity.type
_entity.pdbx_description
1 polymer ?
#
loop_
_entity_poly.entity_id
_entity_poly.type
_entity_poly.pdbx_seq_one_letter_code
_entity_poly.pdbx_strand_id
1 'polypeptide(L)'
;MPVSDTVSTGIKVVTASPTGIQGVINIFNPEGRLQGLLAAAEVTAFRTALATMTLFVRCTTLRKDNVLVLGSGRQAEWHARLALLLYPDQVRRVTFVNRGAKRLAEMERDVVSELRATYSAVDFVTLAKEGVADYEQRLGVELAVADVIFSCTPATVPNFEFKALQANPKQRFISLIGSYRPNMHEIDTETLLSGGGKVYVDSKSACLEEAGELITAGLGEEQLIEMGDLLGAEGIAEGTVNVPAGCNVVYKCVGMGLMDLVVGKKVLDVGVEMGLGTHVDGF
;
A
#
# COMPACT_ATOMS: atom_id res chain seq x y z
N MET A 1 18.06 -0.02 7.73
CA MET A 1 17.90 1.38 7.26
C MET A 1 17.91 2.29 8.48
N PRO A 2 19.02 2.95 8.79
CA PRO A 2 19.07 3.97 9.82
C PRO A 2 18.46 5.27 9.27
N VAL A 3 17.79 6.01 10.13
CA VAL A 3 17.19 7.30 9.82
C VAL A 3 17.07 8.14 11.10
N SER A 4 17.22 9.45 10.98
CA SER A 4 17.04 10.39 12.07
C SER A 4 16.16 11.55 11.62
N ASP A 5 15.36 12.04 12.54
CA ASP A 5 14.74 13.36 12.48
C ASP A 5 15.28 14.25 13.63
N THR A 6 14.60 15.35 13.92
CA THR A 6 15.04 16.29 14.98
C THR A 6 14.80 15.78 16.41
N VAL A 7 14.04 14.72 16.59
CA VAL A 7 13.57 14.26 17.92
C VAL A 7 13.84 12.77 18.18
N SER A 8 14.18 12.00 17.14
CA SER A 8 14.38 10.56 17.26
C SER A 8 15.36 10.04 16.22
N THR A 9 15.97 8.92 16.53
CA THR A 9 16.73 8.10 15.58
C THR A 9 16.16 6.70 15.58
N GLY A 10 16.02 6.11 14.40
CA GLY A 10 15.52 4.75 14.25
C GLY A 10 16.39 3.91 13.34
N ILE A 11 16.36 2.63 13.59
CA ILE A 11 16.93 1.64 12.67
C ILE A 11 15.98 0.45 12.55
N LYS A 12 15.62 0.13 11.31
CA LYS A 12 14.95 -1.11 10.99
C LYS A 12 15.95 -2.16 10.52
N VAL A 13 15.97 -3.28 11.22
CA VAL A 13 16.74 -4.47 10.84
C VAL A 13 15.75 -5.53 10.38
N VAL A 14 15.96 -6.10 9.20
CA VAL A 14 15.15 -7.18 8.65
C VAL A 14 16.03 -8.36 8.27
N THR A 15 15.51 -9.56 8.50
CA THR A 15 16.12 -10.81 8.09
C THR A 15 15.15 -11.55 7.17
N ALA A 16 15.67 -12.15 6.12
CA ALA A 16 14.91 -13.00 5.21
C ALA A 16 15.23 -14.47 5.47
N SER A 17 14.21 -15.30 5.61
CA SER A 17 14.32 -16.74 5.80
C SER A 17 13.32 -17.48 4.92
N PRO A 18 13.42 -18.81 4.79
CA PRO A 18 12.41 -19.61 4.11
C PRO A 18 11.01 -19.49 4.70
N THR A 19 10.89 -19.12 5.98
CA THR A 19 9.62 -18.93 6.69
C THR A 19 9.05 -17.51 6.54
N GLY A 20 9.78 -16.60 5.88
CA GLY A 20 9.35 -15.22 5.62
C GLY A 20 10.35 -14.17 6.10
N ILE A 21 9.90 -12.92 6.04
CA ILE A 21 10.67 -11.76 6.49
C ILE A 21 10.31 -11.49 7.95
N GLN A 22 11.34 -11.40 8.80
CA GLN A 22 11.24 -11.00 10.20
C GLN A 22 12.06 -9.73 10.41
N GLY A 23 11.74 -8.95 11.41
CA GLY A 23 12.53 -7.76 11.68
C GLY A 23 12.06 -6.98 12.90
N VAL A 24 12.88 -6.02 13.28
CA VAL A 24 12.67 -5.14 14.42
C VAL A 24 12.96 -3.70 14.01
N ILE A 25 12.19 -2.78 14.58
CA ILE A 25 12.46 -1.34 14.53
C ILE A 25 12.89 -0.92 15.93
N ASN A 26 14.09 -0.36 16.01
CA ASN A 26 14.64 0.23 17.24
C ASN A 26 14.43 1.75 17.17
N ILE A 27 13.90 2.35 18.23
CA ILE A 27 13.70 3.79 18.37
C ILE A 27 14.60 4.30 19.49
N PHE A 28 15.39 5.32 19.20
CA PHE A 28 16.30 5.96 20.15
C PHE A 28 15.90 7.43 20.33
N ASN A 29 16.13 7.97 21.53
CA ASN A 29 15.99 9.39 21.79
C ASN A 29 17.21 10.18 21.27
N PRO A 30 17.18 11.55 21.31
CA PRO A 30 18.31 12.36 20.84
C PRO A 30 19.63 12.11 21.58
N GLU A 31 19.56 11.62 22.81
CA GLU A 31 20.74 11.29 23.64
C GLU A 31 21.30 9.89 23.31
N GLY A 32 20.70 9.18 22.35
CA GLY A 32 21.15 7.86 21.91
C GLY A 32 20.68 6.69 22.80
N ARG A 33 19.75 6.93 23.73
CA ARG A 33 19.18 5.86 24.57
C ARG A 33 18.03 5.18 23.85
N LEU A 34 18.00 3.85 23.92
CA LEU A 34 16.91 3.06 23.35
C LEU A 34 15.60 3.39 24.09
N GLN A 35 14.58 3.76 23.33
CA GLN A 35 13.22 4.03 23.82
C GLN A 35 12.31 2.82 23.67
N GLY A 36 12.50 2.02 22.63
CA GLY A 36 11.68 0.84 22.41
C GLY A 36 12.05 0.04 21.18
N LEU A 37 11.48 -1.16 21.15
CA LEU A 37 11.58 -2.14 20.07
C LEU A 37 10.19 -2.49 19.58
N LEU A 38 9.99 -2.49 18.28
CA LEU A 38 8.72 -2.82 17.64
C LEU A 38 8.92 -3.94 16.60
N ALA A 39 7.93 -4.81 16.46
CA ALA A 39 7.91 -5.79 15.39
C ALA A 39 7.80 -5.09 14.02
N ALA A 40 8.83 -5.27 13.16
CA ALA A 40 8.91 -4.55 11.91
C ALA A 40 7.83 -4.97 10.90
N ALA A 41 7.37 -6.22 10.92
CA ALA A 41 6.44 -6.75 9.93
C ALA A 41 5.10 -5.99 9.94
N GLU A 42 4.51 -5.81 11.12
CA GLU A 42 3.22 -5.11 11.28
C GLU A 42 3.37 -3.61 11.02
N VAL A 43 4.38 -2.97 11.62
CA VAL A 43 4.62 -1.54 11.42
C VAL A 43 4.89 -1.23 9.95
N THR A 44 5.68 -2.06 9.25
CA THR A 44 5.96 -1.87 7.81
C THR A 44 4.68 -1.95 6.98
N ALA A 45 3.81 -2.92 7.26
CA ALA A 45 2.57 -3.06 6.51
C ALA A 45 1.63 -1.87 6.76
N PHE A 46 1.44 -1.51 8.01
CA PHE A 46 0.58 -0.40 8.43
C PHE A 46 1.07 0.95 7.88
N ARG A 47 2.38 1.29 8.04
CA ARG A 47 2.94 2.58 7.59
C ARG A 47 2.89 2.74 6.06
N THR A 48 3.04 1.64 5.31
CA THR A 48 2.94 1.67 3.84
C THR A 48 1.50 1.93 3.40
N ALA A 49 0.54 1.25 4.02
CA ALA A 49 -0.86 1.51 3.77
C ALA A 49 -1.26 2.95 4.15
N LEU A 50 -0.75 3.49 5.28
CA LEU A 50 -0.97 4.90 5.65
C LEU A 50 -0.42 5.86 4.59
N ALA A 51 0.78 5.61 4.04
CA ALA A 51 1.34 6.42 2.96
C ALA A 51 0.42 6.43 1.72
N THR A 52 -0.11 5.26 1.33
CA THR A 52 -1.12 5.17 0.27
C THR A 52 -2.37 5.99 0.61
N MET A 53 -2.87 5.87 1.84
CA MET A 53 -4.08 6.59 2.27
C MET A 53 -3.87 8.11 2.29
N THR A 54 -2.66 8.59 2.49
CA THR A 54 -2.34 10.03 2.41
C THR A 54 -2.71 10.64 1.06
N LEU A 55 -2.47 9.92 -0.05
CA LEU A 55 -2.93 10.33 -1.38
C LEU A 55 -4.40 10.00 -1.61
N PHE A 56 -4.83 8.81 -1.18
CA PHE A 56 -6.17 8.29 -1.41
C PHE A 56 -7.28 9.20 -0.88
N VAL A 57 -7.10 9.76 0.33
CA VAL A 57 -8.08 10.68 0.92
C VAL A 57 -8.18 12.01 0.17
N ARG A 58 -7.12 12.40 -0.54
CA ARG A 58 -7.07 13.63 -1.34
C ARG A 58 -7.71 13.48 -2.73
N CYS A 59 -7.95 12.25 -3.16
CA CYS A 59 -8.67 11.93 -4.39
C CYS A 59 -10.19 11.94 -4.15
N THR A 60 -10.72 13.09 -3.75
CA THR A 60 -12.12 13.24 -3.31
C THR A 60 -13.14 13.05 -4.43
N THR A 61 -12.75 13.29 -5.68
CA THR A 61 -13.63 13.15 -6.86
C THR A 61 -13.73 11.71 -7.36
N LEU A 62 -12.80 10.82 -6.97
CA LEU A 62 -12.82 9.44 -7.39
C LEU A 62 -13.83 8.62 -6.57
N ARG A 63 -14.55 7.75 -7.25
CA ARG A 63 -15.41 6.74 -6.60
C ARG A 63 -14.56 5.73 -5.84
N LYS A 64 -15.15 5.14 -4.80
CA LYS A 64 -14.49 4.17 -3.93
C LYS A 64 -15.38 2.95 -3.63
N ASP A 65 -16.44 2.77 -4.43
CA ASP A 65 -17.44 1.73 -4.19
C ASP A 65 -16.84 0.31 -4.29
N ASN A 66 -15.98 0.07 -5.30
CA ASN A 66 -15.43 -1.25 -5.59
C ASN A 66 -13.91 -1.23 -5.42
N VAL A 67 -13.43 -1.89 -4.39
CA VAL A 67 -12.01 -2.01 -4.06
C VAL A 67 -11.51 -3.39 -4.48
N LEU A 68 -10.55 -3.43 -5.39
CA LEU A 68 -9.85 -4.64 -5.80
C LEU A 68 -8.47 -4.68 -5.15
N VAL A 69 -8.16 -5.74 -4.45
CA VAL A 69 -6.88 -5.95 -3.76
C VAL A 69 -6.18 -7.15 -4.36
N LEU A 70 -5.06 -6.92 -5.03
CA LEU A 70 -4.22 -7.97 -5.60
C LEU A 70 -3.16 -8.37 -4.57
N GLY A 71 -3.26 -9.58 -4.06
CA GLY A 71 -2.44 -10.15 -3.00
C GLY A 71 -3.26 -10.59 -1.77
N SER A 72 -2.61 -11.37 -0.91
CA SER A 72 -3.19 -11.90 0.34
C SER A 72 -2.21 -11.84 1.51
N GLY A 73 -1.30 -10.88 1.50
CA GLY A 73 -0.35 -10.62 2.57
C GLY A 73 -0.76 -9.44 3.45
N ARG A 74 0.11 -9.07 4.41
CA ARG A 74 -0.12 -7.96 5.34
C ARG A 74 -0.39 -6.61 4.64
N GLN A 75 0.23 -6.36 3.49
CA GLN A 75 -0.05 -5.15 2.72
C GLN A 75 -1.49 -5.14 2.21
N ALA A 76 -1.97 -6.26 1.65
CA ALA A 76 -3.35 -6.39 1.20
C ALA A 76 -4.35 -6.19 2.34
N GLU A 77 -4.08 -6.77 3.51
CA GLU A 77 -4.88 -6.62 4.71
C GLU A 77 -4.99 -5.14 5.13
N TRP A 78 -3.85 -4.46 5.34
CA TRP A 78 -3.85 -3.09 5.87
C TRP A 78 -4.42 -2.07 4.89
N HIS A 79 -4.20 -2.24 3.58
CA HIS A 79 -4.85 -1.37 2.58
C HIS A 79 -6.37 -1.51 2.62
N ALA A 80 -6.90 -2.73 2.71
CA ALA A 80 -8.34 -2.95 2.82
C ALA A 80 -8.90 -2.39 4.15
N ARG A 81 -8.24 -2.67 5.29
CA ARG A 81 -8.67 -2.18 6.60
C ARG A 81 -8.75 -0.65 6.64
N LEU A 82 -7.72 0.04 6.15
CA LEU A 82 -7.70 1.49 6.16
C LEU A 82 -8.68 2.12 5.16
N ALA A 83 -8.89 1.52 3.99
CA ALA A 83 -9.90 1.98 3.05
C ALA A 83 -11.31 1.89 3.64
N LEU A 84 -11.64 0.78 4.29
CA LEU A 84 -12.91 0.58 4.99
C LEU A 84 -13.09 1.53 6.18
N LEU A 85 -12.03 1.75 6.97
CA LEU A 85 -12.05 2.66 8.11
C LEU A 85 -12.30 4.12 7.68
N LEU A 86 -11.68 4.54 6.58
CA LEU A 86 -11.77 5.92 6.08
C LEU A 86 -13.05 6.19 5.28
N TYR A 87 -13.60 5.16 4.64
CA TYR A 87 -14.76 5.28 3.76
C TYR A 87 -15.83 4.20 4.01
N PRO A 88 -16.30 4.02 5.26
CA PRO A 88 -17.23 2.95 5.63
C PRO A 88 -18.55 3.04 4.89
N ASP A 89 -18.98 4.27 4.54
CA ASP A 89 -20.25 4.53 3.85
C ASP A 89 -20.13 4.56 2.32
N GLN A 90 -18.92 4.52 1.77
CA GLN A 90 -18.69 4.53 0.32
C GLN A 90 -18.32 3.15 -0.22
N VAL A 91 -17.43 2.41 0.47
CA VAL A 91 -17.02 1.09 0.02
C VAL A 91 -18.20 0.12 0.11
N ARG A 92 -18.54 -0.50 -1.03
CA ARG A 92 -19.64 -1.46 -1.16
C ARG A 92 -19.15 -2.87 -1.40
N ARG A 93 -17.99 -3.01 -2.00
CA ARG A 93 -17.40 -4.31 -2.34
C ARG A 93 -15.89 -4.29 -2.19
N VAL A 94 -15.33 -5.33 -1.61
CA VAL A 94 -13.88 -5.58 -1.54
C VAL A 94 -13.61 -6.97 -2.09
N THR A 95 -12.82 -7.04 -3.17
CA THR A 95 -12.41 -8.30 -3.80
C THR A 95 -10.93 -8.55 -3.56
N PHE A 96 -10.59 -9.64 -2.89
CA PHE A 96 -9.21 -10.09 -2.73
C PHE A 96 -8.87 -11.13 -3.80
N VAL A 97 -7.80 -10.87 -4.55
CA VAL A 97 -7.32 -11.75 -5.61
C VAL A 97 -5.92 -12.24 -5.27
N ASN A 98 -5.68 -13.53 -5.37
CA ASN A 98 -4.35 -14.09 -5.13
C ASN A 98 -4.06 -15.26 -6.07
N ARG A 99 -2.78 -15.51 -6.36
CA ARG A 99 -2.38 -16.64 -7.19
C ARG A 99 -2.70 -17.99 -6.53
N GLY A 100 -2.25 -18.18 -5.28
CA GLY A 100 -2.42 -19.43 -4.55
C GLY A 100 -3.69 -19.44 -3.69
N ALA A 101 -4.45 -20.53 -3.74
CA ALA A 101 -5.70 -20.70 -3.01
C ALA A 101 -5.47 -20.80 -1.49
N LYS A 102 -4.39 -21.46 -1.04
CA LYS A 102 -4.10 -21.67 0.38
C LYS A 102 -3.99 -20.35 1.15
N ARG A 103 -3.15 -19.41 0.69
CA ARG A 103 -2.97 -18.11 1.35
C ARG A 103 -4.24 -17.26 1.34
N LEU A 104 -5.04 -17.40 0.29
CA LEU A 104 -6.32 -16.69 0.21
C LEU A 104 -7.33 -17.26 1.21
N ALA A 105 -7.35 -18.58 1.41
CA ALA A 105 -8.17 -19.22 2.43
C ALA A 105 -7.74 -18.85 3.87
N GLU A 106 -6.43 -18.70 4.11
CA GLU A 106 -5.91 -18.18 5.38
C GLU A 106 -6.40 -16.74 5.61
N MET A 107 -6.29 -15.85 4.60
CA MET A 107 -6.80 -14.48 4.67
C MET A 107 -8.32 -14.43 4.88
N GLU A 108 -9.09 -15.29 4.20
CA GLU A 108 -10.55 -15.39 4.40
C GLU A 108 -10.89 -15.71 5.86
N ARG A 109 -10.21 -16.69 6.44
CA ARG A 109 -10.44 -17.10 7.81
C ARG A 109 -10.02 -16.04 8.84
N ASP A 110 -8.83 -15.46 8.67
CA ASP A 110 -8.16 -14.67 9.71
C ASP A 110 -8.48 -13.17 9.62
N VAL A 111 -8.82 -12.66 8.42
CA VAL A 111 -9.03 -11.24 8.15
C VAL A 111 -10.42 -10.95 7.59
N VAL A 112 -10.81 -11.60 6.49
CA VAL A 112 -12.06 -11.25 5.79
C VAL A 112 -13.27 -11.59 6.63
N SER A 113 -13.24 -12.67 7.42
CA SER A 113 -14.32 -13.02 8.34
C SER A 113 -14.57 -11.93 9.40
N GLU A 114 -13.51 -11.35 9.96
CA GLU A 114 -13.60 -10.23 10.89
C GLU A 114 -14.12 -8.96 10.22
N LEU A 115 -13.60 -8.64 9.03
CA LEU A 115 -14.05 -7.47 8.27
C LEU A 115 -15.53 -7.59 7.90
N ARG A 116 -15.99 -8.77 7.50
CA ARG A 116 -17.41 -9.04 7.19
C ARG A 116 -18.31 -8.88 8.42
N ALA A 117 -17.83 -9.26 9.59
CA ALA A 117 -18.56 -9.04 10.84
C ALA A 117 -18.66 -7.55 11.21
N THR A 118 -17.60 -6.78 10.95
CA THR A 118 -17.52 -5.34 11.25
C THR A 118 -18.28 -4.50 10.23
N TYR A 119 -18.15 -4.82 8.95
CA TYR A 119 -18.72 -4.07 7.83
C TYR A 119 -19.78 -4.88 7.09
N SER A 120 -20.89 -5.18 7.75
CA SER A 120 -21.94 -6.10 7.26
C SER A 120 -22.64 -5.64 5.97
N ALA A 121 -22.53 -4.36 5.61
CA ALA A 121 -23.07 -3.80 4.36
C ALA A 121 -22.13 -3.94 3.17
N VAL A 122 -20.89 -4.41 3.39
CA VAL A 122 -19.86 -4.58 2.36
C VAL A 122 -19.84 -6.02 1.85
N ASP A 123 -19.86 -6.18 0.53
CA ASP A 123 -19.68 -7.48 -0.11
C ASP A 123 -18.18 -7.84 -0.17
N PHE A 124 -17.79 -8.95 0.45
CA PHE A 124 -16.42 -9.45 0.43
C PHE A 124 -16.32 -10.69 -0.43
N VAL A 125 -15.45 -10.62 -1.45
CA VAL A 125 -15.21 -11.67 -2.42
C VAL A 125 -13.75 -12.09 -2.41
N THR A 126 -13.49 -13.38 -2.59
CA THR A 126 -12.14 -13.93 -2.77
C THR A 126 -12.05 -14.67 -4.10
N LEU A 127 -10.95 -14.48 -4.84
CA LEU A 127 -10.69 -15.11 -6.13
C LEU A 127 -9.25 -15.62 -6.20
N ALA A 128 -9.09 -16.94 -6.19
CA ALA A 128 -7.79 -17.58 -6.42
C ALA A 128 -7.60 -17.88 -7.91
N LYS A 129 -6.35 -17.75 -8.40
CA LYS A 129 -6.01 -18.24 -9.76
C LYS A 129 -5.94 -19.77 -9.78
N GLU A 130 -5.37 -20.34 -8.72
CA GLU A 130 -5.24 -21.77 -8.56
C GLU A 130 -6.61 -22.44 -8.44
N GLY A 131 -6.86 -23.43 -9.31
CA GLY A 131 -8.08 -24.25 -9.27
C GLY A 131 -9.33 -23.60 -9.88
N VAL A 132 -9.25 -22.41 -10.47
CA VAL A 132 -10.38 -21.68 -11.07
C VAL A 132 -10.19 -21.60 -12.58
N ALA A 133 -10.98 -22.37 -13.34
CA ALA A 133 -10.83 -22.47 -14.79
C ALA A 133 -11.16 -21.17 -15.55
N ASP A 134 -12.10 -20.39 -15.05
CA ASP A 134 -12.56 -19.13 -15.61
C ASP A 134 -11.91 -17.90 -14.93
N TYR A 135 -10.75 -18.07 -14.29
CA TYR A 135 -10.07 -17.04 -13.51
C TYR A 135 -9.87 -15.74 -14.30
N GLU A 136 -9.33 -15.81 -15.50
CA GLU A 136 -9.02 -14.62 -16.30
C GLU A 136 -10.31 -13.84 -16.67
N GLN A 137 -11.40 -14.55 -16.94
CA GLN A 137 -12.70 -13.91 -17.17
C GLN A 137 -13.22 -13.23 -15.92
N ARG A 138 -13.16 -13.89 -14.77
CA ARG A 138 -13.60 -13.33 -13.47
C ARG A 138 -12.75 -12.15 -13.05
N LEU A 139 -11.42 -12.25 -13.17
CA LEU A 139 -10.52 -11.15 -12.93
C LEU A 139 -10.84 -9.95 -13.82
N GLY A 140 -11.11 -10.19 -15.11
CA GLY A 140 -11.52 -9.14 -16.04
C GLY A 140 -12.79 -8.41 -15.61
N VAL A 141 -13.79 -9.13 -15.08
CA VAL A 141 -15.01 -8.52 -14.51
C VAL A 141 -14.69 -7.64 -13.30
N GLU A 142 -13.87 -8.14 -12.36
CA GLU A 142 -13.48 -7.38 -11.18
C GLU A 142 -12.66 -6.12 -11.53
N LEU A 143 -11.72 -6.23 -12.48
CA LEU A 143 -10.95 -5.08 -12.99
C LEU A 143 -11.85 -4.03 -13.66
N ALA A 144 -12.83 -4.46 -14.44
CA ALA A 144 -13.76 -3.56 -15.12
C ALA A 144 -14.59 -2.73 -14.12
N VAL A 145 -15.05 -3.35 -13.03
CA VAL A 145 -15.88 -2.67 -12.02
C VAL A 145 -15.08 -1.92 -10.97
N ALA A 146 -13.80 -2.25 -10.77
CA ALA A 146 -12.96 -1.63 -9.73
C ALA A 146 -12.90 -0.10 -9.89
N ASP A 147 -13.07 0.62 -8.79
CA ASP A 147 -12.81 2.05 -8.65
C ASP A 147 -11.43 2.29 -8.04
N VAL A 148 -11.01 1.35 -7.21
CA VAL A 148 -9.74 1.35 -6.48
C VAL A 148 -9.03 0.02 -6.70
N ILE A 149 -7.74 0.05 -7.02
CA ILE A 149 -6.89 -1.13 -7.17
C ILE A 149 -5.68 -0.97 -6.25
N PHE A 150 -5.57 -1.82 -5.24
CA PHE A 150 -4.37 -1.95 -4.41
C PHE A 150 -3.58 -3.17 -4.88
N SER A 151 -2.48 -2.95 -5.59
CA SER A 151 -1.57 -4.01 -6.00
C SER A 151 -0.50 -4.23 -4.95
N CYS A 152 -0.53 -5.41 -4.33
CA CYS A 152 0.30 -5.77 -3.18
C CYS A 152 1.04 -7.10 -3.42
N THR A 153 1.43 -7.37 -4.67
CA THR A 153 2.06 -8.63 -5.06
C THR A 153 3.52 -8.43 -5.47
N PRO A 154 4.45 -9.27 -5.03
CA PRO A 154 5.84 -9.26 -5.50
C PRO A 154 5.94 -9.90 -6.91
N ALA A 155 5.19 -9.34 -7.86
CA ALA A 155 5.10 -9.87 -9.21
C ALA A 155 6.31 -9.45 -10.05
N THR A 156 6.73 -10.33 -10.96
CA THR A 156 7.79 -10.06 -11.96
C THR A 156 7.22 -9.92 -13.37
N VAL A 157 5.91 -10.06 -13.49
CA VAL A 157 5.12 -9.84 -14.70
C VAL A 157 3.82 -9.13 -14.30
N PRO A 158 3.24 -8.28 -15.15
CA PRO A 158 2.01 -7.57 -14.83
C PRO A 158 0.89 -8.50 -14.38
N ASN A 159 0.18 -8.11 -13.32
CA ASN A 159 -1.00 -8.83 -12.82
C ASN A 159 -2.18 -8.73 -13.80
N PHE A 160 -2.22 -7.65 -14.55
CA PHE A 160 -3.20 -7.37 -15.61
C PHE A 160 -2.61 -6.36 -16.61
N GLU A 161 -3.23 -6.23 -17.75
CA GLU A 161 -2.88 -5.26 -18.79
C GLU A 161 -3.95 -4.14 -18.85
N PHE A 162 -3.57 -2.95 -19.31
CA PHE A 162 -4.44 -1.77 -19.41
C PHE A 162 -5.75 -2.06 -20.18
N LYS A 163 -5.68 -2.92 -21.20
CA LYS A 163 -6.88 -3.32 -21.95
C LYS A 163 -8.02 -3.87 -21.08
N ALA A 164 -7.69 -4.51 -19.94
CA ALA A 164 -8.71 -5.02 -19.02
C ALA A 164 -9.50 -3.88 -18.34
N LEU A 165 -8.85 -2.74 -18.11
CA LEU A 165 -9.49 -1.54 -17.57
C LEU A 165 -10.36 -0.82 -18.61
N GLN A 166 -10.02 -0.95 -19.88
CA GLN A 166 -10.74 -0.33 -20.99
C GLN A 166 -12.13 -0.96 -21.24
N ALA A 167 -12.38 -2.16 -20.74
CA ALA A 167 -13.71 -2.78 -20.78
C ALA A 167 -14.80 -1.92 -20.12
N ASN A 168 -14.43 -1.06 -19.17
CA ASN A 168 -15.29 -0.06 -18.57
C ASN A 168 -14.47 1.21 -18.29
N PRO A 169 -14.35 2.12 -19.26
CA PRO A 169 -13.52 3.32 -19.14
C PRO A 169 -14.05 4.23 -18.03
N LYS A 170 -13.22 4.45 -17.01
CA LYS A 170 -13.46 5.36 -15.88
C LYS A 170 -12.17 5.73 -15.21
N GLN A 171 -12.21 6.76 -14.38
CA GLN A 171 -11.07 7.13 -13.54
C GLN A 171 -10.97 6.17 -12.34
N ARG A 172 -9.75 5.76 -11.99
CA ARG A 172 -9.45 4.85 -10.87
C ARG A 172 -8.30 5.38 -10.02
N PHE A 173 -8.29 4.97 -8.78
CA PHE A 173 -7.11 5.02 -7.93
C PHE A 173 -6.36 3.68 -8.02
N ILE A 174 -5.09 3.69 -8.39
CA ILE A 174 -4.25 2.49 -8.55
C ILE A 174 -2.99 2.68 -7.73
N SER A 175 -2.74 1.83 -6.73
CA SER A 175 -1.49 1.85 -5.97
C SER A 175 -0.66 0.58 -6.20
N LEU A 176 0.65 0.74 -6.28
CA LEU A 176 1.64 -0.29 -6.58
C LEU A 176 2.59 -0.40 -5.39
N ILE A 177 2.47 -1.49 -4.66
CA ILE A 177 3.13 -1.69 -3.37
C ILE A 177 4.09 -2.87 -3.39
N GLY A 178 3.81 -3.88 -4.21
CA GLY A 178 4.50 -5.16 -4.14
C GLY A 178 5.83 -5.20 -4.89
N SER A 179 6.06 -4.33 -5.86
CA SER A 179 7.33 -4.27 -6.59
C SER A 179 8.28 -3.27 -5.91
N TYR A 180 9.40 -3.78 -5.42
CA TYR A 180 10.43 -3.02 -4.70
C TYR A 180 11.85 -3.42 -5.17
N ARG A 181 11.95 -3.96 -6.38
CA ARG A 181 13.20 -4.33 -7.05
C ARG A 181 13.08 -4.09 -8.55
N PRO A 182 14.18 -3.78 -9.26
CA PRO A 182 14.15 -3.46 -10.68
C PRO A 182 13.56 -4.54 -11.60
N ASN A 183 13.56 -5.80 -11.17
CA ASN A 183 12.99 -6.92 -11.94
C ASN A 183 11.53 -7.24 -11.60
N MET A 184 10.88 -6.43 -10.77
CA MET A 184 9.48 -6.63 -10.37
C MET A 184 8.56 -5.66 -11.11
N HIS A 185 7.40 -6.18 -11.56
CA HIS A 185 6.40 -5.42 -12.33
C HIS A 185 5.01 -5.89 -11.92
N GLU A 186 4.19 -5.01 -11.37
CA GLU A 186 2.81 -5.33 -11.00
C GLU A 186 1.81 -4.98 -12.09
N ILE A 187 2.15 -3.99 -12.94
CA ILE A 187 1.33 -3.51 -14.06
C ILE A 187 2.18 -3.29 -15.31
N ASP A 188 1.52 -3.16 -16.44
CA ASP A 188 2.14 -2.76 -17.69
C ASP A 188 2.38 -1.25 -17.81
N THR A 189 3.20 -0.84 -18.76
CA THR A 189 3.56 0.57 -19.00
C THR A 189 2.33 1.40 -19.37
N GLU A 190 1.35 0.87 -20.09
CA GLU A 190 0.14 1.61 -20.45
C GLU A 190 -0.70 1.95 -19.21
N THR A 191 -0.86 1.01 -18.30
CA THR A 191 -1.52 1.25 -17.01
C THR A 191 -0.76 2.28 -16.17
N LEU A 192 0.57 2.17 -16.11
CA LEU A 192 1.42 3.12 -15.38
C LEU A 192 1.25 4.56 -15.90
N LEU A 193 1.23 4.73 -17.22
CA LEU A 193 1.10 6.04 -17.87
C LEU A 193 -0.34 6.56 -17.97
N SER A 194 -1.33 5.79 -17.55
CA SER A 194 -2.76 6.15 -17.61
C SER A 194 -3.14 7.34 -16.72
N GLY A 195 -2.22 7.81 -15.88
CA GLY A 195 -2.33 9.04 -15.10
C GLY A 195 -1.96 10.32 -15.87
N GLY A 196 -2.06 10.31 -17.21
CA GLY A 196 -1.65 11.43 -18.06
C GLY A 196 -0.13 11.58 -18.11
N GLY A 197 0.61 10.48 -17.99
CA GLY A 197 2.07 10.45 -17.96
C GLY A 197 2.67 10.91 -16.63
N LYS A 198 1.87 11.05 -15.57
CA LYS A 198 2.32 11.39 -14.21
C LYS A 198 2.09 10.23 -13.26
N VAL A 199 3.06 10.00 -12.37
CA VAL A 199 2.99 8.97 -11.32
C VAL A 199 3.29 9.62 -9.98
N TYR A 200 2.42 9.40 -9.00
CA TYR A 200 2.66 9.82 -7.62
C TYR A 200 3.60 8.82 -6.95
N VAL A 201 4.55 9.29 -6.17
CA VAL A 201 5.57 8.45 -5.53
C VAL A 201 5.81 8.87 -4.08
N ASP A 202 6.25 7.93 -3.27
CA ASP A 202 6.73 8.23 -1.91
C ASP A 202 8.11 8.89 -1.93
N SER A 203 9.00 8.51 -2.85
CA SER A 203 10.31 9.12 -3.08
C SER A 203 10.69 8.99 -4.55
N LYS A 204 11.00 10.12 -5.22
CA LYS A 204 11.43 10.14 -6.62
C LYS A 204 12.71 9.32 -6.81
N SER A 205 13.74 9.61 -6.02
CA SER A 205 15.03 8.94 -6.13
C SER A 205 14.93 7.43 -5.88
N ALA A 206 14.26 7.02 -4.80
CA ALA A 206 14.12 5.61 -4.48
C ALA A 206 13.28 4.86 -5.53
N CYS A 207 12.19 5.45 -6.02
CA CYS A 207 11.37 4.81 -7.05
C CYS A 207 12.09 4.66 -8.38
N LEU A 208 12.93 5.63 -8.79
CA LEU A 208 13.72 5.52 -10.01
C LEU A 208 14.83 4.46 -9.93
N GLU A 209 15.28 4.12 -8.71
CA GLU A 209 16.28 3.08 -8.49
C GLU A 209 15.68 1.67 -8.31
N GLU A 210 14.50 1.57 -7.68
CA GLU A 210 13.96 0.30 -7.19
C GLU A 210 12.68 -0.15 -7.89
N ALA A 211 11.88 0.76 -8.45
CA ALA A 211 10.57 0.41 -9.03
C ALA A 211 10.72 -0.06 -10.48
N GLY A 212 10.63 -1.37 -10.69
CA GLY A 212 10.84 -1.99 -12.01
C GLY A 212 9.91 -1.45 -13.09
N GLU A 213 8.65 -1.11 -12.77
CA GLU A 213 7.70 -0.52 -13.71
C GLU A 213 8.19 0.84 -14.23
N LEU A 214 8.69 1.71 -13.33
CA LEU A 214 9.16 3.05 -13.68
C LEU A 214 10.44 2.96 -14.53
N ILE A 215 11.37 2.09 -14.10
CA ILE A 215 12.63 1.85 -14.81
C ILE A 215 12.37 1.33 -16.23
N THR A 216 11.50 0.34 -16.38
CA THR A 216 11.16 -0.25 -17.68
C THR A 216 10.43 0.74 -18.59
N ALA A 217 9.58 1.58 -18.03
CA ALA A 217 8.89 2.64 -18.77
C ALA A 217 9.80 3.83 -19.13
N GLY A 218 11.03 3.88 -18.60
CA GLY A 218 11.98 4.97 -18.85
C GLY A 218 11.54 6.31 -18.29
N LEU A 219 10.85 6.32 -17.14
CA LEU A 219 10.37 7.57 -16.55
C LEU A 219 11.52 8.37 -15.95
N GLY A 220 11.43 9.71 -16.09
CA GLY A 220 12.31 10.69 -15.46
C GLY A 220 11.64 11.38 -14.26
N GLU A 221 12.41 12.16 -13.51
CA GLU A 221 11.92 12.89 -12.33
C GLU A 221 10.75 13.84 -12.64
N GLU A 222 10.74 14.43 -13.84
CA GLU A 222 9.70 15.36 -14.30
C GLU A 222 8.32 14.72 -14.45
N GLN A 223 8.25 13.40 -14.55
CA GLN A 223 7.01 12.63 -14.63
C GLN A 223 6.54 12.18 -13.24
N LEU A 224 7.36 12.32 -12.21
CA LEU A 224 7.07 11.90 -10.85
C LEU A 224 6.60 13.07 -9.98
N ILE A 225 5.57 12.84 -9.20
CA ILE A 225 5.05 13.77 -8.20
C ILE A 225 5.29 13.14 -6.82
N GLU A 226 6.25 13.69 -6.08
CA GLU A 226 6.54 13.21 -4.73
C GLU A 226 5.47 13.65 -3.74
N MET A 227 5.08 12.76 -2.83
CA MET A 227 4.05 13.05 -1.85
C MET A 227 4.40 14.25 -0.96
N GLY A 228 5.69 14.45 -0.67
CA GLY A 228 6.18 15.61 0.08
C GLY A 228 5.85 16.94 -0.61
N ASP A 229 5.96 16.99 -1.94
CA ASP A 229 5.65 18.20 -2.74
C ASP A 229 4.16 18.55 -2.65
N LEU A 230 3.27 17.55 -2.51
CA LEU A 230 1.82 17.76 -2.38
C LEU A 230 1.40 18.26 -1.01
N LEU A 231 2.17 17.95 0.04
CA LEU A 231 1.81 18.27 1.41
C LEU A 231 2.20 19.70 1.82
N GLY A 232 3.00 20.37 1.01
CA GLY A 232 3.52 21.72 1.28
C GLY A 232 4.48 21.78 2.47
N ALA A 233 5.11 22.94 2.70
CA ALA A 233 6.09 23.15 3.76
C ALA A 233 5.50 23.00 5.18
N GLU A 234 4.18 23.05 5.35
CA GLU A 234 3.49 22.94 6.65
C GLU A 234 2.82 21.57 6.87
N GLY A 235 3.00 20.60 5.97
CA GLY A 235 2.53 19.21 6.14
C GLY A 235 1.01 19.01 6.11
N ILE A 236 0.22 20.06 5.98
CA ILE A 236 -1.24 20.03 5.99
C ILE A 236 -1.75 20.83 4.81
N ALA A 237 -1.52 20.33 3.60
CA ALA A 237 -2.22 20.90 2.45
C ALA A 237 -3.66 20.36 2.46
N GLU A 238 -4.64 21.24 2.61
CA GLU A 238 -6.06 20.97 2.32
C GLU A 238 -6.29 20.73 0.81
N GLY A 239 -5.27 20.23 0.10
CA GLY A 239 -5.30 20.07 -1.34
C GLY A 239 -6.01 18.79 -1.77
N THR A 240 -7.14 18.93 -2.43
CA THR A 240 -7.69 17.88 -3.29
C THR A 240 -6.75 17.68 -4.48
N VAL A 241 -6.38 16.44 -4.75
CA VAL A 241 -5.65 16.11 -5.98
C VAL A 241 -6.56 16.34 -7.18
N ASN A 242 -6.15 17.25 -8.05
CA ASN A 242 -6.87 17.48 -9.29
C ASN A 242 -6.52 16.37 -10.29
N VAL A 243 -7.46 15.46 -10.51
CA VAL A 243 -7.31 14.37 -11.47
C VAL A 243 -7.85 14.82 -12.82
N PRO A 244 -7.00 14.96 -13.86
CA PRO A 244 -7.48 15.32 -15.18
C PRO A 244 -8.54 14.34 -15.70
N ALA A 245 -9.51 14.84 -16.44
CA ALA A 245 -10.59 14.00 -16.98
C ALA A 245 -10.01 12.86 -17.82
N GLY A 246 -10.51 11.65 -17.59
CA GLY A 246 -10.06 10.44 -18.29
C GLY A 246 -8.73 9.84 -17.78
N CYS A 247 -8.05 10.48 -16.82
CA CYS A 247 -6.81 9.95 -16.26
C CYS A 247 -7.06 9.19 -14.95
N ASN A 248 -6.28 8.13 -14.71
CA ASN A 248 -6.21 7.45 -13.41
C ASN A 248 -5.28 8.19 -12.46
N VAL A 249 -5.38 7.94 -11.16
CA VAL A 249 -4.34 8.27 -10.20
C VAL A 249 -3.50 7.02 -9.99
N VAL A 250 -2.23 7.06 -10.39
CA VAL A 250 -1.29 5.96 -10.19
C VAL A 250 -0.28 6.36 -9.12
N TYR A 251 -0.19 5.57 -8.07
CA TYR A 251 0.72 5.75 -6.93
C TYR A 251 1.70 4.59 -6.82
N LYS A 252 2.98 4.88 -6.71
CA LYS A 252 4.03 3.90 -6.44
C LYS A 252 4.69 4.17 -5.10
N CYS A 253 4.83 3.13 -4.29
CA CYS A 253 5.52 3.18 -3.00
C CYS A 253 6.55 2.06 -2.91
N VAL A 254 7.83 2.41 -2.77
CA VAL A 254 8.92 1.48 -2.46
C VAL A 254 9.25 1.45 -0.97
N GLY A 255 8.91 2.52 -0.25
CA GLY A 255 9.05 2.65 1.20
C GLY A 255 10.35 3.31 1.63
N MET A 256 10.26 4.19 2.63
CA MET A 256 11.39 4.91 3.20
C MET A 256 11.55 4.59 4.68
N GLY A 257 12.80 4.63 5.18
CA GLY A 257 13.11 4.47 6.61
C GLY A 257 12.43 5.52 7.49
N LEU A 258 12.23 6.74 6.97
CA LEU A 258 11.51 7.80 7.68
C LEU A 258 10.08 7.41 8.05
N MET A 259 9.37 6.69 7.18
CA MET A 259 8.04 6.17 7.50
C MET A 259 8.07 5.18 8.67
N ASP A 260 9.10 4.32 8.73
CA ASP A 260 9.27 3.37 9.83
C ASP A 260 9.57 4.09 11.15
N LEU A 261 10.37 5.18 11.11
CA LEU A 261 10.68 5.99 12.29
C LEU A 261 9.44 6.72 12.82
N VAL A 262 8.78 7.50 11.97
CA VAL A 262 7.64 8.36 12.38
C VAL A 262 6.48 7.53 12.88
N VAL A 263 6.09 6.49 12.12
CA VAL A 263 4.96 5.64 12.51
C VAL A 263 5.34 4.74 13.69
N GLY A 264 6.57 4.20 13.70
CA GLY A 264 7.07 3.39 14.82
C GLY A 264 7.12 4.18 16.12
N LYS A 265 7.62 5.43 16.10
CA LYS A 265 7.61 6.31 17.27
C LYS A 265 6.19 6.56 17.78
N LYS A 266 5.24 6.88 16.88
CA LYS A 266 3.85 7.11 17.28
C LYS A 266 3.18 5.86 17.85
N VAL A 267 3.43 4.70 17.27
CA VAL A 267 2.91 3.40 17.77
C VAL A 267 3.48 3.11 19.16
N LEU A 268 4.78 3.37 19.37
CA LEU A 268 5.42 3.21 20.68
C LEU A 268 4.79 4.14 21.72
N ASP A 269 4.61 5.42 21.40
CA ASP A 269 4.02 6.40 22.32
C ASP A 269 2.59 6.01 22.73
N VAL A 270 1.75 5.66 21.76
CA VAL A 270 0.38 5.19 22.03
C VAL A 270 0.39 3.90 22.85
N GLY A 271 1.30 2.97 22.55
CA GLY A 271 1.45 1.74 23.31
C GLY A 271 1.78 2.00 24.79
N VAL A 272 2.68 2.93 25.06
CA VAL A 272 3.03 3.36 26.42
C VAL A 272 1.84 4.01 27.12
N GLU A 273 1.15 4.95 26.45
CA GLU A 273 -0.06 5.61 26.98
C GLU A 273 -1.17 4.61 27.36
N MET A 274 -1.31 3.53 26.57
CA MET A 274 -2.31 2.48 26.79
C MET A 274 -1.84 1.37 27.74
N GLY A 275 -0.61 1.44 28.25
CA GLY A 275 -0.02 0.38 29.09
C GLY A 275 0.21 -0.94 28.36
N LEU A 276 0.44 -0.88 27.05
CA LEU A 276 0.69 -2.06 26.21
C LEU A 276 2.20 -2.31 26.07
N GLY A 277 2.56 -3.59 25.93
CA GLY A 277 3.94 -4.02 25.77
C GLY A 277 4.60 -4.41 27.09
N THR A 278 5.93 -4.54 27.05
CA THR A 278 6.75 -4.90 28.24
C THR A 278 7.70 -3.76 28.54
N HIS A 279 7.63 -3.24 29.76
CA HIS A 279 8.61 -2.26 30.25
C HIS A 279 9.83 -2.97 30.86
N VAL A 280 11.03 -2.50 30.50
CA VAL A 280 12.29 -3.03 31.04
C VAL A 280 13.05 -1.90 31.69
N ASP A 281 13.20 -1.96 33.01
CA ASP A 281 13.94 -0.96 33.79
C ASP A 281 15.44 -1.06 33.56
N GLY A 282 16.10 0.10 33.48
CA GLY A 282 17.56 0.18 33.41
C GLY A 282 18.18 -0.20 32.07
N PHE A 283 17.40 -0.21 31.00
CA PHE A 283 17.87 -0.52 29.64
C PHE A 283 18.32 0.75 28.91
#